data_dc6ea6d026b16c6493acbc0595de40e3
#
_entry.id   dc6ea6d026b16c6493acbc0595de40e3
#
_cell.length_a   1.000
_cell.length_b   1.000
_cell.length_c   1.000
_cell.angle_alpha   90.00
_cell.angle_beta   90.00
_cell.angle_gamma   90.00
#
_symmetry.space_group_name_H-M   'P 1'
#
loop_
_entity.id
_entity.type
_entity.pdbx_description
1 polymer ?
#
loop_
_entity_poly.entity_id
_entity_poly.type
_entity_poly.pdbx_seq_one_letter_code
_entity_poly.pdbx_strand_id
1 'polypeptide(L)'
;MKSNAIPARQFAGFSHADIGAPQLPGSVRQVGTGFDLIAGGADIWEKSDQFHFLYKLLSGDFDIAVRVESFKPAHLYSKAGLMIRETLSADSPHLMFLVFSDNSPRNNNLGAYEMQFRTVAGGDCQAIYPTVRPPAPPEFPASYPNSWLRFQRRGDRFSAFASTYVKAWEVYAMQELKLARQVYVGPALTSHNPETAAMARFRNYTESKQT
;
A
#
# COMPACT_ATOMS: atom_id res chain seq x y z
N MET A 1 34.90 5.88 -18.69
CA MET A 1 34.11 6.90 -17.96
C MET A 1 33.46 6.19 -16.79
N LYS A 2 33.84 6.53 -15.56
CA LYS A 2 33.26 5.90 -14.34
C LYS A 2 31.90 6.54 -14.10
N SER A 3 30.83 5.76 -14.13
CA SER A 3 29.49 6.17 -13.73
C SER A 3 29.52 6.52 -12.23
N ASN A 4 29.37 7.79 -11.89
CA ASN A 4 29.13 8.23 -10.54
C ASN A 4 27.70 7.87 -10.16
N ALA A 5 27.52 6.67 -9.61
CA ALA A 5 26.27 6.32 -8.94
C ALA A 5 26.12 7.25 -7.73
N ILE A 6 25.09 8.08 -7.73
CA ILE A 6 24.70 8.89 -6.59
C ILE A 6 24.36 7.90 -5.45
N PRO A 7 24.98 7.99 -4.26
CA PRO A 7 24.68 7.11 -3.17
C PRO A 7 23.19 7.25 -2.81
N ALA A 8 22.50 6.13 -2.71
CA ALA A 8 21.11 6.08 -2.26
C ALA A 8 21.01 6.81 -0.92
N ARG A 9 20.34 7.97 -0.88
CA ARG A 9 20.03 8.67 0.36
C ARG A 9 19.18 7.72 1.19
N GLN A 10 19.69 7.33 2.32
CA GLN A 10 18.97 6.51 3.30
C GLN A 10 17.76 7.33 3.80
N PHE A 11 16.55 6.96 3.36
CA PHE A 11 15.31 7.60 3.74
C PHE A 11 14.92 7.20 5.17
N ALA A 12 15.52 7.83 6.19
CA ALA A 12 15.15 7.67 7.61
C ALA A 12 14.82 6.20 8.02
N GLY A 13 15.66 5.25 7.63
CA GLY A 13 15.48 3.81 7.89
C GLY A 13 14.60 3.06 6.88
N PHE A 14 14.14 3.71 5.81
CA PHE A 14 13.49 3.05 4.68
C PHE A 14 14.49 2.65 3.61
N SER A 15 14.19 1.53 2.96
CA SER A 15 14.72 1.10 1.66
C SER A 15 13.60 1.05 0.65
N HIS A 16 13.92 0.94 -0.64
CA HIS A 16 12.90 0.74 -1.67
C HIS A 16 13.39 -0.23 -2.74
N ALA A 17 12.45 -0.92 -3.37
CA ALA A 17 12.72 -1.86 -4.46
C ALA A 17 11.51 -2.01 -5.38
N ASP A 18 11.78 -2.40 -6.61
CA ASP A 18 10.79 -2.99 -7.49
C ASP A 18 10.58 -4.45 -7.12
N ILE A 19 9.33 -4.84 -6.98
CA ILE A 19 8.91 -6.22 -6.71
C ILE A 19 8.32 -6.80 -8.01
N GLY A 20 8.72 -8.04 -8.36
CA GLY A 20 8.24 -8.74 -9.53
C GLY A 20 8.76 -8.20 -10.87
N ALA A 21 9.84 -7.43 -10.87
CA ALA A 21 10.50 -6.91 -12.08
C ALA A 21 9.52 -6.19 -13.04
N PRO A 22 8.86 -5.10 -12.63
CA PRO A 22 8.00 -4.32 -13.52
C PRO A 22 8.79 -3.77 -14.70
N GLN A 23 8.15 -3.67 -15.88
CA GLN A 23 8.76 -3.14 -17.09
C GLN A 23 9.26 -1.69 -16.92
N LEU A 24 8.47 -0.86 -16.22
CA LEU A 24 8.88 0.48 -15.84
C LEU A 24 9.35 0.49 -14.38
N PRO A 25 10.64 0.77 -14.13
CA PRO A 25 11.17 0.81 -12.78
C PRO A 25 10.55 1.94 -11.97
N GLY A 26 10.33 1.69 -10.70
CA GLY A 26 9.84 2.68 -9.78
C GLY A 26 10.95 3.57 -9.20
N SER A 27 10.54 4.63 -8.55
CA SER A 27 11.45 5.53 -7.84
C SER A 27 10.78 6.19 -6.64
N VAL A 28 11.60 6.62 -5.69
CA VAL A 28 11.19 7.34 -4.50
C VAL A 28 11.95 8.65 -4.39
N ARG A 29 11.22 9.71 -4.09
CA ARG A 29 11.80 11.00 -3.70
C ARG A 29 11.29 11.40 -2.32
N GLN A 30 12.18 11.61 -1.38
CA GLN A 30 11.81 12.19 -0.09
C GLN A 30 11.51 13.69 -0.23
N VAL A 31 10.38 14.12 0.34
CA VAL A 31 9.93 15.51 0.36
C VAL A 31 9.52 15.88 1.78
N GLY A 32 10.37 16.63 2.48
CA GLY A 32 10.20 16.85 3.92
C GLY A 32 10.20 15.55 4.70
N THR A 33 9.13 15.28 5.43
CA THR A 33 8.90 14.03 6.17
C THR A 33 8.08 13.00 5.37
N GLY A 34 7.76 13.29 4.11
CA GLY A 34 6.96 12.43 3.23
C GLY A 34 7.74 11.90 2.03
N PHE A 35 7.05 11.17 1.18
CA PHE A 35 7.61 10.49 0.02
C PHE A 35 6.72 10.66 -1.20
N ASP A 36 7.33 10.97 -2.35
CA ASP A 36 6.70 10.89 -3.66
C ASP A 36 7.18 9.58 -4.31
N LEU A 37 6.26 8.71 -4.68
CA LEU A 37 6.52 7.45 -5.36
C LEU A 37 6.05 7.53 -6.81
N ILE A 38 6.87 7.00 -7.71
CA ILE A 38 6.50 6.70 -9.11
C ILE A 38 6.67 5.20 -9.28
N ALA A 39 5.71 4.54 -9.92
CA ALA A 39 5.77 3.10 -10.12
C ALA A 39 5.10 2.66 -11.42
N GLY A 40 5.73 1.71 -12.09
CA GLY A 40 5.08 0.82 -13.04
C GLY A 40 4.43 -0.37 -12.33
N GLY A 41 4.24 -1.46 -13.08
CA GLY A 41 3.80 -2.75 -12.58
C GLY A 41 2.41 -3.16 -13.06
N ALA A 42 2.27 -4.46 -13.33
CA ALA A 42 1.05 -5.04 -13.88
C ALA A 42 -0.08 -5.05 -12.84
N ASP A 43 0.20 -5.50 -11.61
CA ASP A 43 -0.78 -5.48 -10.50
C ASP A 43 -0.15 -5.97 -9.18
N ILE A 44 -0.92 -5.79 -8.10
CA ILE A 44 -0.79 -6.51 -6.82
C ILE A 44 -2.06 -7.35 -6.71
N TRP A 45 -2.02 -8.57 -7.28
CA TRP A 45 -3.17 -9.45 -7.40
C TRP A 45 -2.73 -10.89 -7.73
N GLU A 46 -3.69 -11.81 -7.93
CA GLU A 46 -3.45 -13.20 -8.29
C GLU A 46 -2.34 -13.86 -7.44
N LYS A 47 -1.39 -14.54 -8.08
CA LYS A 47 -0.33 -15.33 -7.41
C LYS A 47 1.00 -14.59 -7.29
N SER A 48 1.14 -13.45 -7.98
CA SER A 48 2.40 -12.72 -8.07
C SER A 48 2.17 -11.23 -8.31
N ASP A 49 2.98 -10.38 -7.69
CA ASP A 49 2.83 -8.93 -7.67
C ASP A 49 3.89 -8.24 -8.53
N GLN A 50 3.53 -7.11 -9.18
CA GLN A 50 4.47 -6.18 -9.80
C GLN A 50 4.16 -4.75 -9.33
N PHE A 51 5.09 -4.14 -8.57
CA PHE A 51 4.91 -2.82 -7.97
C PHE A 51 6.22 -2.23 -7.44
N HIS A 52 6.18 -0.97 -7.01
CA HIS A 52 7.28 -0.35 -6.27
C HIS A 52 6.96 -0.26 -4.79
N PHE A 53 7.91 -0.68 -3.94
CA PHE A 53 7.75 -0.76 -2.49
C PHE A 53 8.78 0.12 -1.78
N LEU A 54 8.32 1.07 -0.98
CA LEU A 54 9.12 1.79 0.01
C LEU A 54 8.90 1.13 1.36
N TYR A 55 9.92 0.53 1.97
CA TYR A 55 9.74 -0.35 3.11
C TYR A 55 10.81 -0.19 4.18
N LYS A 56 10.46 -0.65 5.36
CA LYS A 56 11.37 -0.92 6.48
C LYS A 56 10.99 -2.24 7.15
N LEU A 57 11.87 -2.78 7.98
CA LEU A 57 11.60 -3.98 8.78
C LEU A 57 11.02 -3.60 10.13
N LEU A 58 9.88 -4.16 10.49
CA LEU A 58 9.30 -4.10 11.83
C LEU A 58 9.16 -5.51 12.40
N SER A 59 9.21 -5.62 13.73
CA SER A 59 9.09 -6.89 14.45
C SER A 59 8.06 -6.77 15.56
N GLY A 60 7.23 -7.83 15.72
CA GLY A 60 6.20 -7.90 16.75
C GLY A 60 5.00 -7.02 16.42
N ASP A 61 4.39 -6.48 17.47
CA ASP A 61 3.19 -5.65 17.36
C ASP A 61 3.54 -4.21 17.02
N PHE A 62 2.75 -3.61 16.14
CA PHE A 62 2.97 -2.23 15.69
C PHE A 62 1.68 -1.56 15.25
N ASP A 63 1.77 -0.26 15.10
CA ASP A 63 0.74 0.62 14.57
C ASP A 63 1.38 1.59 13.59
N ILE A 64 0.93 1.59 12.34
CA ILE A 64 1.47 2.42 11.27
C ILE A 64 0.33 3.17 10.58
N ALA A 65 0.58 4.42 10.22
CA ALA A 65 -0.37 5.21 9.44
C ALA A 65 0.33 6.08 8.42
N VAL A 66 -0.37 6.40 7.34
CA VAL A 66 0.09 7.32 6.30
C VAL A 66 -1.09 8.03 5.64
N ARG A 67 -0.86 9.23 5.16
CA ARG A 67 -1.81 9.99 4.35
C ARG A 67 -1.40 9.92 2.88
N VAL A 68 -2.32 9.55 2.02
CA VAL A 68 -2.18 9.73 0.58
C VAL A 68 -2.69 11.14 0.23
N GLU A 69 -1.74 12.03 -0.02
CA GLU A 69 -2.01 13.45 -0.32
C GLU A 69 -2.52 13.65 -1.74
N SER A 70 -1.98 12.88 -2.67
CA SER A 70 -2.44 12.89 -4.07
C SER A 70 -2.13 11.56 -4.72
N PHE A 71 -2.96 11.18 -5.70
CA PHE A 71 -2.76 9.99 -6.50
C PHE A 71 -3.10 10.28 -7.96
N LYS A 72 -2.11 10.17 -8.84
CA LYS A 72 -2.27 10.23 -10.29
C LYS A 72 -2.15 8.80 -10.83
N PRO A 73 -3.26 8.17 -11.21
CA PRO A 73 -3.26 6.80 -11.69
C PRO A 73 -2.82 6.72 -13.15
N ALA A 74 -2.42 5.53 -13.59
CA ALA A 74 -2.24 5.16 -14.99
C ALA A 74 -3.40 4.31 -15.51
N HIS A 75 -4.17 3.74 -14.60
CA HIS A 75 -5.29 2.85 -14.88
C HIS A 75 -6.35 2.94 -13.77
N LEU A 76 -7.61 2.53 -14.03
CA LEU A 76 -8.69 2.48 -13.04
C LEU A 76 -8.31 1.66 -11.80
N TYR A 77 -7.54 0.59 -11.98
CA TYR A 77 -7.06 -0.29 -10.92
C TYR A 77 -5.64 0.02 -10.42
N SER A 78 -5.07 1.18 -10.76
CA SER A 78 -3.84 1.63 -10.08
C SER A 78 -4.08 1.71 -8.58
N LYS A 79 -3.11 1.24 -7.77
CA LYS A 79 -3.26 1.08 -6.32
C LYS A 79 -2.15 1.81 -5.58
N ALA A 80 -2.53 2.60 -4.57
CA ALA A 80 -1.59 3.25 -3.64
C ALA A 80 -2.00 2.93 -2.21
N GLY A 81 -1.06 2.47 -1.36
CA GLY A 81 -1.44 2.08 -0.01
C GLY A 81 -0.30 1.76 0.93
N LEU A 82 -0.68 1.22 2.09
CA LEU A 82 0.24 0.60 3.05
C LEU A 82 0.25 -0.91 2.84
N MET A 83 1.44 -1.48 2.79
CA MET A 83 1.64 -2.93 2.67
C MET A 83 2.43 -3.46 3.85
N ILE A 84 2.09 -4.68 4.26
CA ILE A 84 2.79 -5.54 5.21
C ILE A 84 3.05 -6.84 4.46
N ARG A 85 4.33 -7.26 4.30
CA ARG A 85 4.65 -8.51 3.60
C ARG A 85 5.79 -9.26 4.27
N GLU A 86 5.78 -10.58 4.12
CA GLU A 86 6.73 -11.45 4.80
C GLU A 86 8.11 -11.40 4.15
N THR A 87 8.16 -11.37 2.82
CA THR A 87 9.40 -11.32 2.03
C THR A 87 9.30 -10.31 0.89
N LEU A 88 10.41 -10.03 0.20
CA LEU A 88 10.44 -9.21 -1.01
C LEU A 88 10.18 -10.02 -2.30
N SER A 89 9.92 -11.33 -2.21
CA SER A 89 9.51 -12.13 -3.37
C SER A 89 8.16 -11.67 -3.91
N ALA A 90 7.97 -11.73 -5.23
CA ALA A 90 6.75 -11.29 -5.87
C ALA A 90 5.50 -12.05 -5.42
N ASP A 91 5.65 -13.30 -5.01
CA ASP A 91 4.61 -14.23 -4.56
C ASP A 91 4.39 -14.25 -3.04
N SER A 92 5.05 -13.35 -2.29
CA SER A 92 5.03 -13.31 -0.82
C SER A 92 3.62 -13.25 -0.22
N PRO A 93 3.37 -13.91 0.93
CA PRO A 93 2.24 -13.59 1.77
C PRO A 93 2.26 -12.11 2.16
N HIS A 94 1.10 -11.46 2.12
CA HIS A 94 1.01 -10.03 2.41
C HIS A 94 -0.41 -9.59 2.80
N LEU A 95 -0.50 -8.41 3.39
CA LEU A 95 -1.70 -7.59 3.46
C LEU A 95 -1.40 -6.23 2.86
N MET A 96 -2.33 -5.68 2.10
CA MET A 96 -2.27 -4.32 1.58
C MET A 96 -3.59 -3.62 1.85
N PHE A 97 -3.54 -2.51 2.58
CA PHE A 97 -4.66 -1.60 2.68
C PHE A 97 -4.40 -0.42 1.75
N LEU A 98 -5.26 -0.25 0.78
CA LEU A 98 -5.04 0.65 -0.35
C LEU A 98 -6.19 1.63 -0.55
N VAL A 99 -5.91 2.68 -1.31
CA VAL A 99 -6.89 3.59 -1.86
C VAL A 99 -6.69 3.69 -3.38
N PHE A 100 -7.80 3.77 -4.11
CA PHE A 100 -7.82 4.12 -5.53
C PHE A 100 -7.82 5.64 -5.72
N SER A 101 -7.59 6.09 -6.94
CA SER A 101 -7.49 7.52 -7.26
C SER A 101 -8.80 8.28 -7.18
N ASP A 102 -9.92 7.60 -7.29
CA ASP A 102 -11.28 8.16 -7.32
C ASP A 102 -12.30 7.19 -6.72
N ASN A 103 -13.56 7.61 -6.69
CA ASN A 103 -14.69 6.85 -6.16
C ASN A 103 -15.48 6.10 -7.25
N SER A 104 -14.91 5.93 -8.44
CA SER A 104 -15.57 5.18 -9.53
C SER A 104 -15.82 3.74 -9.11
N PRO A 105 -16.96 3.15 -9.48
CA PRO A 105 -17.21 1.73 -9.24
C PRO A 105 -16.18 0.83 -9.93
N ARG A 106 -15.76 -0.22 -9.23
CA ARG A 106 -14.82 -1.24 -9.72
C ARG A 106 -15.42 -2.61 -9.42
N ASN A 107 -15.64 -3.45 -10.38
CA ASN A 107 -16.18 -4.80 -10.23
C ASN A 107 -17.01 -5.03 -8.93
N ASN A 108 -16.36 -5.51 -7.86
CA ASN A 108 -16.98 -5.79 -6.57
C ASN A 108 -16.82 -4.65 -5.54
N ASN A 109 -16.13 -3.57 -5.89
CA ASN A 109 -15.82 -2.47 -4.99
C ASN A 109 -16.53 -1.18 -5.42
N LEU A 110 -17.36 -0.64 -4.53
CA LEU A 110 -18.07 0.64 -4.72
C LEU A 110 -17.44 1.78 -3.96
N GLY A 111 -16.34 1.53 -3.28
CA GLY A 111 -15.58 2.53 -2.56
C GLY A 111 -14.22 2.74 -3.19
N ALA A 112 -13.48 3.71 -2.64
CA ALA A 112 -12.10 3.94 -3.03
C ALA A 112 -11.11 3.11 -2.21
N TYR A 113 -11.51 2.58 -1.06
CA TYR A 113 -10.62 1.77 -0.21
C TYR A 113 -10.85 0.28 -0.43
N GLU A 114 -9.77 -0.49 -0.29
CA GLU A 114 -9.80 -1.95 -0.39
C GLU A 114 -8.70 -2.55 0.49
N MET A 115 -8.97 -3.70 1.10
CA MET A 115 -7.97 -4.49 1.79
C MET A 115 -7.72 -5.79 1.04
N GLN A 116 -6.51 -5.97 0.53
CA GLN A 116 -6.07 -7.16 -0.18
C GLN A 116 -5.12 -7.98 0.68
N PHE A 117 -5.11 -9.31 0.50
CA PHE A 117 -4.19 -10.19 1.20
C PHE A 117 -3.94 -11.50 0.44
N ARG A 118 -2.75 -12.04 0.61
CA ARG A 118 -2.32 -13.37 0.17
C ARG A 118 -1.84 -14.15 1.39
N THR A 119 -2.42 -15.31 1.65
CA THR A 119 -2.19 -16.06 2.89
C THR A 119 -0.96 -16.97 2.84
N VAL A 120 -0.59 -17.45 1.66
CA VAL A 120 0.57 -18.34 1.44
C VAL A 120 1.34 -17.90 0.20
N ALA A 121 2.63 -18.16 0.14
CA ALA A 121 3.45 -17.84 -1.02
C ALA A 121 2.89 -18.52 -2.28
N GLY A 122 2.75 -17.75 -3.37
CA GLY A 122 2.17 -18.21 -4.64
C GLY A 122 0.68 -18.57 -4.59
N GLY A 123 -0.01 -18.28 -3.48
CA GLY A 123 -1.45 -18.42 -3.38
C GLY A 123 -2.20 -17.27 -4.05
N ASP A 124 -3.51 -17.46 -4.26
CA ASP A 124 -4.35 -16.43 -4.86
C ASP A 124 -4.55 -15.26 -3.88
N CYS A 125 -4.49 -14.05 -4.39
CA CYS A 125 -4.81 -12.84 -3.67
C CYS A 125 -6.34 -12.73 -3.48
N GLN A 126 -6.76 -12.29 -2.32
CA GLN A 126 -8.15 -12.05 -1.95
C GLN A 126 -8.34 -10.59 -1.56
N ALA A 127 -9.59 -10.11 -1.58
CA ALA A 127 -9.92 -8.77 -1.15
C ALA A 127 -11.15 -8.71 -0.26
N ILE A 128 -11.13 -7.76 0.68
CA ILE A 128 -12.27 -7.36 1.48
C ILE A 128 -12.77 -6.04 0.91
N TYR A 129 -14.02 -6.03 0.49
CA TYR A 129 -14.72 -4.88 -0.10
C TYR A 129 -15.69 -4.27 0.90
N PRO A 130 -16.03 -2.97 0.76
CA PRO A 130 -17.14 -2.37 1.47
C PRO A 130 -18.45 -3.13 1.20
N THR A 131 -19.32 -3.21 2.19
CA THR A 131 -20.60 -3.94 2.08
C THR A 131 -21.68 -3.15 1.37
N VAL A 132 -21.54 -1.83 1.29
CA VAL A 132 -22.49 -0.92 0.64
C VAL A 132 -22.57 -1.18 -0.87
N ARG A 133 -23.79 -1.16 -1.41
CA ARG A 133 -24.08 -1.42 -2.84
C ARG A 133 -24.79 -0.20 -3.48
N PRO A 134 -24.65 0.02 -4.82
CA PRO A 134 -25.36 1.10 -5.49
C PRO A 134 -26.88 1.00 -5.25
N PRO A 135 -27.59 2.12 -5.22
CA PRO A 135 -27.14 3.50 -5.53
C PRO A 135 -26.56 4.28 -4.33
N ALA A 136 -26.32 3.64 -3.20
CA ALA A 136 -25.76 4.32 -2.05
C ALA A 136 -24.34 4.90 -2.33
N PRO A 137 -23.94 6.02 -1.70
CA PRO A 137 -22.61 6.56 -1.83
C PRO A 137 -21.56 5.58 -1.23
N PRO A 138 -20.30 5.67 -1.64
CA PRO A 138 -19.23 4.86 -1.06
C PRO A 138 -19.16 5.01 0.45
N GLU A 139 -19.07 3.89 1.17
CA GLU A 139 -18.91 3.87 2.63
C GLU A 139 -17.56 4.51 3.04
N PHE A 140 -16.52 4.23 2.24
CA PHE A 140 -15.17 4.78 2.43
C PHE A 140 -14.72 5.51 1.15
N PRO A 141 -15.09 6.80 0.98
CA PRO A 141 -14.70 7.57 -0.21
C PRO A 141 -13.24 8.04 -0.13
N ALA A 142 -12.54 8.07 -1.26
CA ALA A 142 -11.30 8.83 -1.37
C ALA A 142 -11.58 10.33 -1.22
N SER A 143 -10.76 11.01 -0.45
CA SER A 143 -10.89 12.44 -0.18
C SER A 143 -9.49 13.09 -0.17
N TYR A 144 -8.93 13.34 -1.35
CA TYR A 144 -7.62 14.00 -1.43
C TYR A 144 -7.75 15.49 -1.09
N PRO A 145 -6.79 16.04 -0.33
CA PRO A 145 -5.51 15.47 0.10
C PRO A 145 -5.57 14.66 1.40
N ASN A 146 -6.71 14.17 1.85
CA ASN A 146 -6.94 13.62 3.18
C ASN A 146 -7.38 12.15 3.19
N SER A 147 -6.89 11.33 2.25
CA SER A 147 -7.11 9.88 2.31
C SER A 147 -6.08 9.24 3.23
N TRP A 148 -6.53 8.82 4.41
CA TRP A 148 -5.65 8.24 5.42
C TRP A 148 -5.83 6.73 5.50
N LEU A 149 -4.71 6.03 5.68
CA LEU A 149 -4.59 4.58 5.83
C LEU A 149 -3.85 4.28 7.12
N ARG A 150 -4.34 3.31 7.90
CA ARG A 150 -3.68 2.83 9.11
C ARG A 150 -3.80 1.33 9.23
N PHE A 151 -2.70 0.68 9.63
CA PHE A 151 -2.66 -0.72 10.01
C PHE A 151 -2.21 -0.88 11.46
N GLN A 152 -2.87 -1.78 12.19
CA GLN A 152 -2.40 -2.30 13.47
C GLN A 152 -2.12 -3.79 13.34
N ARG A 153 -1.01 -4.25 13.92
CA ARG A 153 -0.72 -5.66 14.16
C ARG A 153 -0.81 -5.94 15.65
N ARG A 154 -1.53 -7.03 16.01
CA ARG A 154 -1.57 -7.62 17.35
C ARG A 154 -1.46 -9.13 17.18
N GLY A 155 -0.26 -9.69 17.37
CA GLY A 155 0.02 -11.09 17.04
C GLY A 155 -0.26 -11.38 15.57
N ASP A 156 -1.20 -12.28 15.32
CA ASP A 156 -1.62 -12.67 13.96
C ASP A 156 -2.86 -11.88 13.47
N ARG A 157 -3.39 -10.95 14.30
CA ARG A 157 -4.51 -10.08 13.91
C ARG A 157 -4.01 -8.77 13.33
N PHE A 158 -4.52 -8.43 12.15
CA PHE A 158 -4.27 -7.17 11.44
C PHE A 158 -5.58 -6.42 11.29
N SER A 159 -5.59 -5.15 11.72
CA SER A 159 -6.75 -4.26 11.61
C SER A 159 -6.42 -3.07 10.72
N ALA A 160 -7.24 -2.84 9.70
CA ALA A 160 -7.15 -1.72 8.79
C ALA A 160 -8.18 -0.65 9.16
N PHE A 161 -7.76 0.62 9.14
CA PHE A 161 -8.61 1.76 9.45
C PHE A 161 -8.45 2.83 8.38
N ALA A 162 -9.59 3.37 7.93
CA ALA A 162 -9.65 4.51 7.03
C ALA A 162 -9.97 5.80 7.80
N SER A 163 -9.60 6.93 7.23
CA SER A 163 -10.05 8.25 7.72
C SER A 163 -9.91 9.31 6.63
N THR A 164 -10.80 10.29 6.65
CA THR A 164 -10.61 11.58 5.96
C THR A 164 -10.08 12.66 6.91
N TYR A 165 -9.96 12.33 8.20
CA TYR A 165 -9.44 13.19 9.24
C TYR A 165 -8.71 12.36 10.31
N VAL A 166 -7.42 12.61 10.52
CA VAL A 166 -6.49 11.78 11.33
C VAL A 166 -6.99 11.40 12.76
N LYS A 167 -7.94 12.09 13.32
CA LYS A 167 -8.48 11.83 14.65
C LYS A 167 -9.78 11.02 14.65
N ALA A 168 -10.33 10.72 13.48
CA ALA A 168 -11.59 10.00 13.30
C ALA A 168 -11.35 8.73 12.47
N TRP A 169 -10.73 7.73 13.11
CA TRP A 169 -10.45 6.45 12.48
C TRP A 169 -11.67 5.55 12.51
N GLU A 170 -12.05 5.03 11.34
CA GLU A 170 -13.10 4.05 11.16
C GLU A 170 -12.48 2.70 10.81
N VAL A 171 -12.95 1.64 11.46
CA VAL A 171 -12.50 0.28 11.14
C VAL A 171 -13.00 -0.08 9.74
N TYR A 172 -12.07 -0.37 8.84
CA TYR A 172 -12.39 -0.87 7.51
C TYR A 172 -12.56 -2.39 7.51
N ALA A 173 -11.54 -3.10 8.00
CA ALA A 173 -11.53 -4.56 8.04
C ALA A 173 -10.55 -5.08 9.10
N MET A 174 -10.76 -6.34 9.48
CA MET A 174 -9.84 -7.12 10.29
C MET A 174 -9.58 -8.45 9.59
N GLN A 175 -8.32 -8.88 9.57
CA GLN A 175 -7.89 -10.14 9.00
C GLN A 175 -6.93 -10.84 9.96
N GLU A 176 -7.13 -12.12 10.18
CA GLU A 176 -6.15 -12.98 10.83
C GLU A 176 -5.26 -13.61 9.77
N LEU A 177 -3.96 -13.40 9.91
CA LEU A 177 -2.95 -13.94 9.00
C LEU A 177 -1.67 -14.22 9.77
N LYS A 178 -1.23 -15.47 9.74
CA LYS A 178 0.04 -15.86 10.35
C LYS A 178 1.19 -15.41 9.44
N LEU A 179 1.91 -14.39 9.85
CA LEU A 179 3.15 -13.92 9.23
C LEU A 179 4.32 -14.06 10.20
N ALA A 180 5.53 -14.09 9.66
CA ALA A 180 6.75 -14.04 10.47
C ALA A 180 6.71 -12.87 11.48
N ARG A 181 7.44 -13.01 12.59
CA ARG A 181 7.53 -11.95 13.60
C ARG A 181 8.10 -10.66 13.01
N GLN A 182 9.08 -10.78 12.10
CA GLN A 182 9.66 -9.66 11.36
C GLN A 182 9.06 -9.62 9.94
N VAL A 183 8.59 -8.44 9.54
CA VAL A 183 7.92 -8.21 8.25
C VAL A 183 8.40 -6.90 7.64
N TYR A 184 8.28 -6.78 6.33
CA TYR A 184 8.49 -5.55 5.58
C TYR A 184 7.20 -4.74 5.59
N VAL A 185 7.28 -3.45 5.94
CA VAL A 185 6.11 -2.57 6.03
C VAL A 185 6.37 -1.21 5.38
N GLY A 186 5.38 -0.63 4.74
CA GLY A 186 5.46 0.72 4.22
C GLY A 186 4.58 1.01 3.02
N PRO A 187 4.75 2.17 2.38
CA PRO A 187 4.02 2.57 1.18
C PRO A 187 4.32 1.69 -0.04
N ALA A 188 3.27 1.30 -0.75
CA ALA A 188 3.33 0.52 -1.99
C ALA A 188 2.51 1.21 -3.09
N LEU A 189 2.99 1.13 -4.33
CA LEU A 189 2.35 1.73 -5.51
C LEU A 189 2.49 0.82 -6.72
N THR A 190 1.38 0.53 -7.42
CA THR A 190 1.37 -0.11 -8.73
C THR A 190 0.53 0.68 -9.72
N SER A 191 0.97 0.74 -10.96
CA SER A 191 0.25 1.44 -12.03
C SER A 191 -0.91 0.66 -12.61
N HIS A 192 -0.92 -0.66 -12.49
CA HIS A 192 -1.81 -1.57 -13.23
C HIS A 192 -1.74 -1.33 -14.75
N ASN A 193 -0.57 -0.89 -15.21
CA ASN A 193 -0.27 -0.63 -16.61
C ASN A 193 1.23 -0.80 -16.82
N PRO A 194 1.69 -1.76 -17.66
CA PRO A 194 3.11 -2.01 -17.86
C PRO A 194 3.84 -0.88 -18.62
N GLU A 195 3.10 -0.02 -19.35
CA GLU A 195 3.67 1.01 -20.23
C GLU A 195 3.59 2.42 -19.65
N THR A 196 2.81 2.63 -18.59
CA THR A 196 2.58 3.96 -17.99
C THR A 196 2.73 3.89 -16.49
N ALA A 197 3.52 4.78 -15.93
CA ALA A 197 3.72 4.86 -14.48
C ALA A 197 2.60 5.65 -13.79
N ALA A 198 2.22 5.19 -12.60
CA ALA A 198 1.41 5.95 -11.65
C ALA A 198 2.30 6.77 -10.72
N MET A 199 1.74 7.80 -10.09
CA MET A 199 2.42 8.62 -9.08
C MET A 199 1.53 8.81 -7.86
N ALA A 200 2.09 8.61 -6.66
CA ALA A 200 1.41 8.90 -5.40
C ALA A 200 2.29 9.69 -4.44
N ARG A 201 1.69 10.62 -3.68
CA ARG A 201 2.35 11.38 -2.62
C ARG A 201 1.90 10.89 -1.27
N PHE A 202 2.83 10.32 -0.51
CA PHE A 202 2.62 9.84 0.84
C PHE A 202 3.17 10.86 1.84
N ARG A 203 2.37 11.24 2.83
CA ARG A 203 2.73 12.23 3.85
C ARG A 203 2.38 11.73 5.25
N ASN A 204 3.02 12.29 6.25
CA ASN A 204 2.69 12.05 7.65
C ASN A 204 2.74 10.55 8.03
N TYR A 205 3.73 9.82 7.49
CA TYR A 205 3.97 8.46 7.96
C TYR A 205 4.29 8.47 9.44
N THR A 206 3.60 7.63 10.17
CA THR A 206 3.82 7.42 11.61
C THR A 206 3.96 5.93 11.90
N GLU A 207 4.75 5.61 12.91
CA GLU A 207 4.84 4.28 13.45
C GLU A 207 5.01 4.30 14.96
N SER A 208 4.42 3.35 15.63
CA SER A 208 4.67 3.05 17.03
C SER A 208 4.79 1.55 17.22
N LYS A 209 5.77 1.14 18.03
CA LYS A 209 5.82 -0.23 18.55
C LYS A 209 4.86 -0.30 19.71
N GLN A 210 4.13 -1.38 19.79
CA GLN A 210 3.29 -1.65 20.94
C GLN A 210 4.03 -2.66 21.83
N THR A 211 4.15 -2.31 23.06
CA THR A 211 4.76 -3.18 24.11
C THR A 211 3.72 -4.16 24.66
#